data_fa279561e0e27dd322c168e4abcb1778
#
_entry.id   fa279561e0e27dd322c168e4abcb1778
#
_cell.length_a   1.000
_cell.length_b   1.000
_cell.length_c   1.000
_cell.angle_alpha   90.00
_cell.angle_beta   90.00
_cell.angle_gamma   90.00
#
_symmetry.space_group_name_H-M   'P 1'
#
loop_
_entity.id
_entity.type
_entity.pdbx_description
1 polymer ?
#
loop_
_entity_poly.entity_id
_entity_poly.type
_entity_poly.pdbx_seq_one_letter_code
_entity_poly.pdbx_strand_id
1 'polypeptide(L)'
;MLQRLKFDIKDLVNEMIDKLPKEVFTSKTTTFYDPSMGGGQFIVEVENRLRQYGHSDENISKRVFGYVENRIPFNYIMNTHKLVGDYKTKINENMKFNVVLGNPPYHTPGKSSDHNKLWIQFLIKSRTLLKPNGYLTLITPSSYINTSRHGKKTLGVGLSDMNLIKYTDLGPAFPGVGIDVCTYTEQKKPYQGTTDYNGKEVDLREGIPMTGDKLTIKNIVDKVIHSDFPKHKLIFNWFEKTEFRDSGKQVFTSAHKTNFIQHDLPDEGKLKLVLPFSSSYKKQFITTSLVGYLNNYILLDSEEQGNNILSYTLSKLFILVANNFMKSSGFTPFARNKNIPLLDNKHWVDSELYSLFNLTQDEIDFVEKNHK
;
A
#
# COMPACT_ATOMS: atom_id res chain seq x y z
N MET A 1 24.73 4.76 3.54
CA MET A 1 24.08 5.24 4.79
C MET A 1 22.98 4.25 5.12
N LEU A 2 23.17 3.38 6.12
CA LEU A 2 22.17 2.41 6.57
C LEU A 2 20.98 3.20 7.17
N GLN A 3 19.84 3.21 6.49
CA GLN A 3 18.61 3.74 7.08
C GLN A 3 18.28 2.91 8.32
N ARG A 4 18.28 3.55 9.48
CA ARG A 4 17.96 2.93 10.77
C ARG A 4 16.48 2.52 10.72
N LEU A 5 16.18 1.28 11.13
CA LEU A 5 14.80 0.85 11.37
C LEU A 5 14.09 1.87 12.27
N LYS A 6 12.83 2.17 12.00
CA LYS A 6 12.03 3.08 12.86
C LYS A 6 11.78 2.50 14.26
N PHE A 7 11.99 1.18 14.44
CA PHE A 7 11.82 0.46 15.71
C PHE A 7 12.73 -0.76 15.73
N ASP A 8 13.01 -1.29 16.92
CA ASP A 8 13.64 -2.58 17.09
C ASP A 8 12.66 -3.69 16.65
N ILE A 9 13.13 -4.60 15.79
CA ILE A 9 12.32 -5.73 15.33
C ILE A 9 11.86 -6.60 16.50
N LYS A 10 12.67 -6.69 17.56
CA LYS A 10 12.35 -7.43 18.78
C LYS A 10 11.17 -6.80 19.52
N ASP A 11 11.15 -5.47 19.64
CA ASP A 11 10.05 -4.75 20.29
C ASP A 11 8.76 -4.93 19.51
N LEU A 12 8.83 -4.88 18.17
CA LEU A 12 7.66 -5.12 17.30
C LEU A 12 7.12 -6.54 17.46
N VAL A 13 8.00 -7.55 17.48
CA VAL A 13 7.61 -8.96 17.70
C VAL A 13 6.96 -9.12 19.07
N ASN A 14 7.53 -8.52 20.12
CA ASN A 14 6.97 -8.54 21.47
C ASN A 14 5.58 -7.90 21.50
N GLU A 15 5.41 -6.72 20.91
CA GLU A 15 4.12 -6.05 20.84
C GLU A 15 3.06 -6.91 20.13
N MET A 16 3.42 -7.59 19.04
CA MET A 16 2.50 -8.46 18.29
C MET A 16 2.09 -9.68 19.13
N ILE A 17 3.04 -10.29 19.82
CA ILE A 17 2.81 -11.48 20.64
C ILE A 17 2.00 -11.12 21.91
N ASP A 18 2.19 -9.91 22.47
CA ASP A 18 1.40 -9.38 23.61
C ASP A 18 -0.08 -9.20 23.30
N LYS A 19 -0.47 -9.18 22.03
CA LYS A 19 -1.88 -9.14 21.62
C LYS A 19 -2.57 -10.50 21.62
N LEU A 20 -1.79 -11.57 21.75
CA LEU A 20 -2.35 -12.91 21.90
C LEU A 20 -2.81 -13.11 23.37
N PRO A 21 -3.94 -13.78 23.60
CA PRO A 21 -4.40 -14.07 24.96
C PRO A 21 -3.37 -14.88 25.75
N LYS A 22 -3.27 -14.59 27.05
CA LYS A 22 -2.37 -15.29 27.96
C LYS A 22 -2.57 -16.82 27.95
N GLU A 23 -3.80 -17.23 27.73
CA GLU A 23 -4.21 -18.63 27.70
C GLU A 23 -3.48 -19.45 26.63
N VAL A 24 -3.06 -18.82 25.51
CA VAL A 24 -2.29 -19.54 24.49
C VAL A 24 -0.91 -19.95 24.99
N PHE A 25 -0.34 -19.21 25.94
CA PHE A 25 0.96 -19.50 26.52
C PHE A 25 0.90 -20.38 27.78
N THR A 26 -0.17 -20.26 28.57
CA THR A 26 -0.36 -21.08 29.78
C THR A 26 -0.86 -22.48 29.48
N SER A 27 -1.56 -22.69 28.36
CA SER A 27 -2.03 -23.99 27.90
C SER A 27 -0.87 -24.93 27.57
N LYS A 28 -0.96 -26.19 27.99
CA LYS A 28 0.03 -27.25 27.68
C LYS A 28 -0.14 -27.89 26.30
N THR A 29 -1.20 -27.51 25.55
CA THR A 29 -1.58 -28.15 24.28
C THR A 29 -1.68 -27.18 23.11
N THR A 30 -1.53 -25.88 23.34
CA THR A 30 -1.51 -24.87 22.28
C THR A 30 -0.33 -25.09 21.34
N THR A 31 -0.61 -25.18 20.04
CA THR A 31 0.38 -25.38 18.99
C THR A 31 0.64 -24.08 18.24
N PHE A 32 1.91 -23.81 17.93
CA PHE A 32 2.38 -22.59 17.25
C PHE A 32 3.05 -22.96 15.93
N TYR A 33 2.91 -22.09 14.92
CA TYR A 33 3.56 -22.26 13.63
C TYR A 33 3.99 -20.94 13.01
N ASP A 34 5.25 -20.88 12.58
CA ASP A 34 5.76 -19.81 11.72
C ASP A 34 5.99 -20.35 10.31
N PRO A 35 5.19 -19.92 9.30
CA PRO A 35 5.30 -20.41 7.93
C PRO A 35 6.54 -19.89 7.18
N SER A 36 7.28 -18.93 7.74
CA SER A 36 8.43 -18.29 7.11
C SER A 36 9.38 -17.71 8.15
N MET A 37 10.00 -18.60 8.91
CA MET A 37 10.81 -18.24 10.10
C MET A 37 11.88 -17.17 9.86
N GLY A 38 12.46 -17.09 8.66
CA GLY A 38 13.54 -16.15 8.38
C GLY A 38 14.64 -16.19 9.45
N GLY A 39 14.82 -15.08 10.17
CA GLY A 39 15.73 -14.97 11.31
C GLY A 39 15.22 -15.56 12.63
N GLY A 40 14.05 -16.18 12.67
CA GLY A 40 13.52 -16.90 13.82
C GLY A 40 13.00 -16.04 14.97
N GLN A 41 12.91 -14.72 14.82
CA GLN A 41 12.58 -13.79 15.91
C GLN A 41 11.25 -14.14 16.60
N PHE A 42 10.22 -14.49 15.83
CA PHE A 42 8.93 -14.89 16.39
C PHE A 42 9.00 -16.16 17.21
N ILE A 43 9.69 -17.18 16.68
CA ILE A 43 9.81 -18.48 17.34
C ILE A 43 10.66 -18.38 18.61
N VAL A 44 11.74 -17.60 18.58
CA VAL A 44 12.57 -17.32 19.77
C VAL A 44 11.70 -16.76 20.89
N GLU A 45 10.87 -15.76 20.57
CA GLU A 45 10.02 -15.13 21.58
C GLU A 45 8.90 -16.07 22.07
N VAL A 46 8.29 -16.86 21.17
CA VAL A 46 7.30 -17.88 21.57
C VAL A 46 7.90 -18.88 22.55
N GLU A 47 9.07 -19.48 22.25
CA GLU A 47 9.69 -20.44 23.16
C GLU A 47 10.10 -19.79 24.49
N ASN A 48 10.62 -18.56 24.47
CA ASN A 48 10.97 -17.81 25.68
C ASN A 48 9.73 -17.63 26.58
N ARG A 49 8.60 -17.21 26.03
CA ARG A 49 7.35 -17.06 26.80
C ARG A 49 6.84 -18.38 27.34
N LEU A 50 6.91 -19.45 26.54
CA LEU A 50 6.52 -20.77 27.02
C LEU A 50 7.36 -21.22 28.20
N ARG A 51 8.70 -21.00 28.18
CA ARG A 51 9.60 -21.28 29.33
C ARG A 51 9.26 -20.41 30.54
N GLN A 52 8.94 -19.11 30.34
CA GLN A 52 8.50 -18.21 31.41
C GLN A 52 7.21 -18.69 32.09
N TYR A 53 6.31 -19.34 31.35
CA TYR A 53 5.12 -20.00 31.91
C TYR A 53 5.33 -21.39 32.42
N GLY A 54 6.60 -21.83 32.56
CA GLY A 54 6.97 -23.09 33.23
C GLY A 54 6.86 -24.34 32.35
N HIS A 55 6.78 -24.18 31.02
CA HIS A 55 6.77 -25.36 30.13
C HIS A 55 8.19 -25.92 29.95
N SER A 56 8.30 -27.24 29.99
CA SER A 56 9.57 -27.93 29.74
C SER A 56 9.93 -27.92 28.27
N ASP A 57 11.22 -27.99 27.93
CA ASP A 57 11.70 -28.07 26.56
C ASP A 57 11.10 -29.30 25.82
N GLU A 58 10.85 -30.41 26.51
CA GLU A 58 10.16 -31.57 25.96
C GLU A 58 8.72 -31.22 25.53
N ASN A 59 7.99 -30.45 26.35
CA ASN A 59 6.64 -29.99 25.99
C ASN A 59 6.67 -29.01 24.82
N ILE A 60 7.62 -28.08 24.80
CA ILE A 60 7.79 -27.07 23.75
C ILE A 60 8.10 -27.73 22.40
N SER A 61 9.01 -28.72 22.37
CA SER A 61 9.43 -29.41 21.16
C SER A 61 8.31 -30.13 20.41
N LYS A 62 7.23 -30.49 21.11
CA LYS A 62 6.08 -31.19 20.54
C LYS A 62 5.01 -30.26 19.94
N ARG A 63 5.13 -28.93 20.13
CA ARG A 63 4.05 -28.00 19.79
C ARG A 63 4.47 -26.68 19.16
N VAL A 64 5.77 -26.43 19.01
CA VAL A 64 6.28 -25.26 18.30
C VAL A 64 6.91 -25.71 16.99
N PHE A 65 6.41 -25.18 15.88
CA PHE A 65 6.78 -25.57 14.53
C PHE A 65 7.13 -24.34 13.70
N GLY A 66 7.99 -24.55 12.70
CA GLY A 66 8.33 -23.50 11.77
C GLY A 66 8.85 -24.05 10.44
N TYR A 67 8.79 -23.22 9.39
CA TYR A 67 9.36 -23.54 8.10
C TYR A 67 10.54 -22.61 7.78
N VAL A 68 11.66 -23.23 7.40
CA VAL A 68 12.90 -22.54 7.03
C VAL A 68 13.31 -22.93 5.62
N GLU A 69 13.36 -21.96 4.73
CA GLU A 69 13.82 -22.16 3.37
C GLU A 69 15.36 -22.22 3.28
N ASN A 70 16.06 -21.40 4.05
CA ASN A 70 17.53 -21.34 4.07
C ASN A 70 18.10 -21.78 5.43
N ARG A 71 18.81 -22.91 5.46
CA ARG A 71 19.29 -23.57 6.68
C ARG A 71 20.52 -22.91 7.33
N ILE A 72 21.27 -22.06 6.63
CA ILE A 72 22.53 -21.50 7.16
C ILE A 72 22.29 -20.50 8.29
N PRO A 73 21.46 -19.44 8.13
CA PRO A 73 21.09 -18.56 9.23
C PRO A 73 20.36 -19.29 10.36
N PHE A 74 19.58 -20.30 10.00
CA PHE A 74 18.79 -21.09 10.93
C PHE A 74 19.63 -21.87 11.95
N ASN A 75 20.68 -22.56 11.52
CA ASN A 75 21.55 -23.30 12.45
C ASN A 75 22.21 -22.39 13.49
N TYR A 76 22.59 -21.17 13.08
CA TYR A 76 23.12 -20.17 14.00
C TYR A 76 22.09 -19.78 15.07
N ILE A 77 20.86 -19.50 14.66
CA ILE A 77 19.75 -19.10 15.55
C ILE A 77 19.38 -20.22 16.50
N MET A 78 19.26 -21.47 16.01
CA MET A 78 18.99 -22.66 16.81
C MET A 78 19.99 -22.82 17.94
N ASN A 79 21.28 -22.69 17.62
CA ASN A 79 22.36 -22.89 18.62
C ASN A 79 22.42 -21.71 19.60
N THR A 80 22.27 -20.47 19.13
CA THR A 80 22.36 -19.27 19.97
C THR A 80 21.20 -19.16 20.96
N HIS A 81 19.97 -19.51 20.54
CA HIS A 81 18.79 -19.39 21.37
C HIS A 81 18.28 -20.69 21.97
N LYS A 82 18.99 -21.80 21.75
CA LYS A 82 18.64 -23.13 22.27
C LYS A 82 17.20 -23.53 21.94
N LEU A 83 16.78 -23.29 20.69
CA LEU A 83 15.44 -23.60 20.22
C LEU A 83 15.23 -25.12 20.16
N VAL A 84 14.08 -25.59 20.64
CA VAL A 84 13.78 -27.01 20.78
C VAL A 84 12.58 -27.47 19.92
N GLY A 85 11.82 -26.56 19.29
CA GLY A 85 10.70 -26.86 18.43
C GLY A 85 11.07 -27.65 17.17
N ASP A 86 10.07 -28.13 16.45
CA ASP A 86 10.27 -28.83 15.17
C ASP A 86 10.24 -27.83 13.99
N TYR A 87 11.39 -27.60 13.43
CA TYR A 87 11.62 -26.67 12.31
C TYR A 87 12.08 -27.39 11.03
N LYS A 88 12.02 -28.71 11.00
CA LYS A 88 12.49 -29.55 9.91
C LYS A 88 11.38 -30.29 9.19
N THR A 89 10.31 -30.61 9.91
CA THR A 89 9.19 -31.39 9.36
C THR A 89 8.36 -30.52 8.41
N LYS A 90 8.17 -31.01 7.19
CA LYS A 90 7.23 -30.40 6.26
C LYS A 90 5.81 -30.57 6.79
N ILE A 91 5.13 -29.44 6.96
CA ILE A 91 3.73 -29.43 7.37
C ILE A 91 2.88 -30.02 6.26
N ASN A 92 2.06 -31.02 6.59
CA ASN A 92 1.03 -31.52 5.70
C ASN A 92 -0.26 -30.67 5.84
N GLU A 93 -1.17 -30.80 4.88
CA GLU A 93 -2.39 -29.98 4.84
C GLU A 93 -3.38 -30.27 5.95
N ASN A 94 -3.24 -31.44 6.61
CA ASN A 94 -4.11 -31.85 7.72
C ASN A 94 -3.67 -31.26 9.07
N MET A 95 -2.43 -30.78 9.18
CA MET A 95 -1.95 -30.15 10.39
C MET A 95 -2.67 -28.82 10.61
N LYS A 96 -3.18 -28.61 11.83
CA LYS A 96 -3.84 -27.38 12.25
C LYS A 96 -3.20 -26.84 13.53
N PHE A 97 -3.08 -25.54 13.62
CA PHE A 97 -2.42 -24.83 14.71
C PHE A 97 -3.37 -23.91 15.47
N ASN A 98 -3.09 -23.70 16.75
CA ASN A 98 -3.85 -22.74 17.54
C ASN A 98 -3.36 -21.30 17.25
N VAL A 99 -2.07 -21.15 16.94
CA VAL A 99 -1.45 -19.86 16.63
C VAL A 99 -0.58 -20.00 15.39
N VAL A 100 -0.79 -19.14 14.39
CA VAL A 100 0.11 -18.94 13.25
C VAL A 100 0.63 -17.51 13.31
N LEU A 101 1.94 -17.32 13.19
CA LEU A 101 2.58 -16.01 13.35
C LEU A 101 3.81 -15.90 12.46
N GLY A 102 4.22 -14.67 12.10
CA GLY A 102 5.45 -14.49 11.33
C GLY A 102 5.46 -13.24 10.44
N ASN A 103 6.55 -13.13 9.65
CA ASN A 103 6.74 -12.11 8.63
C ASN A 103 7.02 -12.78 7.28
N PRO A 104 5.98 -13.13 6.49
CA PRO A 104 6.16 -13.85 5.24
C PRO A 104 6.80 -12.96 4.16
N PRO A 105 7.46 -13.55 3.14
CA PRO A 105 7.99 -12.80 2.01
C PRO A 105 6.86 -12.11 1.23
N TYR A 106 7.07 -10.84 0.86
CA TYR A 106 6.02 -10.05 0.20
C TYR A 106 5.92 -10.33 -1.30
N HIS A 107 7.06 -10.60 -1.94
CA HIS A 107 7.18 -10.83 -3.39
C HIS A 107 8.09 -12.02 -3.68
N THR A 108 7.88 -12.68 -4.82
CA THR A 108 8.84 -13.68 -5.32
C THR A 108 10.03 -12.95 -5.95
N PRO A 109 11.28 -13.27 -5.60
CA PRO A 109 12.46 -12.64 -6.20
C PRO A 109 12.44 -12.75 -7.74
N GLY A 110 12.79 -11.66 -8.44
CA GLY A 110 12.96 -11.64 -9.90
C GLY A 110 11.69 -11.55 -10.74
N LYS A 111 10.50 -11.43 -10.15
CA LYS A 111 9.24 -11.19 -10.89
C LYS A 111 8.74 -9.77 -10.69
N SER A 112 8.14 -9.17 -11.74
CA SER A 112 7.57 -7.81 -11.65
C SER A 112 6.44 -7.72 -10.61
N SER A 113 6.32 -6.56 -9.97
CA SER A 113 5.53 -6.33 -8.75
C SER A 113 4.01 -6.51 -8.88
N ASP A 114 3.42 -6.35 -10.07
CA ASP A 114 1.96 -6.25 -10.22
C ASP A 114 1.19 -7.58 -10.14
N HIS A 115 1.86 -8.71 -10.40
CA HIS A 115 1.22 -10.04 -10.39
C HIS A 115 1.76 -10.98 -9.32
N ASN A 116 2.66 -10.49 -8.44
CA ASN A 116 3.44 -11.36 -7.58
C ASN A 116 3.31 -11.00 -6.10
N LYS A 117 2.10 -11.12 -5.58
CA LYS A 117 1.80 -10.86 -4.17
C LYS A 117 1.90 -12.15 -3.36
N LEU A 118 3.13 -12.63 -3.13
CA LEU A 118 3.38 -13.89 -2.42
C LEU A 118 2.79 -13.88 -1.01
N TRP A 119 2.83 -12.74 -0.31
CA TRP A 119 2.23 -12.58 1.01
C TRP A 119 0.74 -12.96 1.08
N ILE A 120 -0.02 -12.77 -0.03
CA ILE A 120 -1.43 -13.17 -0.10
C ILE A 120 -1.58 -14.70 -0.02
N GLN A 121 -0.70 -15.42 -0.70
CA GLN A 121 -0.70 -16.89 -0.67
C GLN A 121 -0.36 -17.39 0.75
N PHE A 122 0.61 -16.75 1.41
CA PHE A 122 0.93 -17.05 2.81
C PHE A 122 -0.26 -16.76 3.73
N LEU A 123 -0.95 -15.62 3.57
CA LEU A 123 -2.14 -15.28 4.36
C LEU A 123 -3.24 -16.33 4.20
N ILE A 124 -3.60 -16.67 2.95
CA ILE A 124 -4.65 -17.66 2.68
C ILE A 124 -4.25 -19.01 3.31
N LYS A 125 -3.04 -19.48 3.04
CA LYS A 125 -2.54 -20.75 3.59
C LYS A 125 -2.55 -20.74 5.11
N SER A 126 -2.07 -19.66 5.74
CA SER A 126 -2.06 -19.51 7.19
C SER A 126 -3.47 -19.62 7.79
N ARG A 127 -4.47 -18.96 7.20
CA ARG A 127 -5.88 -19.07 7.64
C ARG A 127 -6.40 -20.50 7.50
N THR A 128 -6.02 -21.25 6.45
CA THR A 128 -6.43 -22.64 6.31
C THR A 128 -5.79 -23.55 7.36
N LEU A 129 -4.61 -23.22 7.86
CA LEU A 129 -3.90 -23.97 8.88
C LEU A 129 -4.37 -23.70 10.32
N LEU A 130 -5.23 -22.69 10.53
CA LEU A 130 -5.77 -22.41 11.85
C LEU A 130 -6.84 -23.40 12.26
N LYS A 131 -6.79 -23.82 13.53
CA LYS A 131 -7.95 -24.43 14.22
C LYS A 131 -9.09 -23.43 14.39
N PRO A 132 -10.34 -23.86 14.57
CA PRO A 132 -11.41 -22.96 15.02
C PRO A 132 -10.98 -22.17 16.27
N ASN A 133 -11.29 -20.89 16.33
CA ASN A 133 -10.87 -19.93 17.37
C ASN A 133 -9.35 -19.72 17.47
N GLY A 134 -8.54 -20.27 16.56
CA GLY A 134 -7.08 -20.02 16.50
C GLY A 134 -6.76 -18.59 16.08
N TYR A 135 -5.54 -18.16 16.37
CA TYR A 135 -5.05 -16.80 16.14
C TYR A 135 -4.04 -16.75 15.01
N LEU A 136 -4.13 -15.70 14.22
CA LEU A 136 -3.16 -15.35 13.18
C LEU A 136 -2.59 -13.96 13.48
N THR A 137 -1.27 -13.83 13.56
CA THR A 137 -0.60 -12.52 13.65
C THR A 137 0.56 -12.45 12.67
N LEU A 138 0.47 -11.52 11.71
CA LEU A 138 1.46 -11.39 10.63
C LEU A 138 1.88 -9.92 10.43
N ILE A 139 3.08 -9.77 9.83
CA ILE A 139 3.52 -8.52 9.19
C ILE A 139 3.32 -8.67 7.69
N THR A 140 2.58 -7.77 7.06
CA THR A 140 2.33 -7.80 5.61
C THR A 140 2.27 -6.39 5.04
N PRO A 141 2.22 -6.22 3.71
CA PRO A 141 1.89 -4.93 3.11
C PRO A 141 0.57 -4.37 3.63
N SER A 142 0.52 -3.05 3.87
CA SER A 142 -0.69 -2.34 4.37
C SER A 142 -1.89 -2.47 3.44
N SER A 143 -1.69 -2.93 2.20
CA SER A 143 -2.79 -3.30 1.30
C SER A 143 -3.65 -4.46 1.81
N TYR A 144 -3.23 -5.14 2.90
CA TYR A 144 -4.04 -6.11 3.63
C TYR A 144 -5.43 -5.56 4.00
N ILE A 145 -5.51 -4.32 4.50
CA ILE A 145 -6.77 -3.74 4.96
C ILE A 145 -7.64 -3.16 3.83
N ASN A 146 -7.07 -2.95 2.63
CA ASN A 146 -7.79 -2.31 1.54
C ASN A 146 -8.90 -3.20 0.99
N THR A 147 -10.09 -2.63 0.80
CA THR A 147 -11.16 -3.22 0.00
C THR A 147 -10.82 -3.13 -1.50
N SER A 148 -11.11 -4.18 -2.25
CA SER A 148 -10.61 -4.34 -3.61
C SER A 148 -11.16 -3.38 -4.65
N ARG A 149 -10.35 -3.11 -5.68
CA ARG A 149 -10.66 -2.31 -6.85
C ARG A 149 -11.69 -2.89 -7.83
N HIS A 150 -12.08 -4.16 -7.71
CA HIS A 150 -12.92 -4.85 -8.68
C HIS A 150 -14.06 -5.63 -8.03
N GLY A 151 -14.61 -5.15 -6.91
CA GLY A 151 -15.73 -5.82 -6.22
C GLY A 151 -15.38 -7.18 -5.62
N LYS A 152 -14.14 -7.66 -5.77
CA LYS A 152 -13.63 -8.82 -5.05
C LYS A 152 -13.13 -8.32 -3.71
N LYS A 153 -13.76 -8.75 -2.62
CA LYS A 153 -13.31 -8.47 -1.25
C LYS A 153 -11.83 -8.79 -1.16
N THR A 154 -10.98 -7.81 -0.83
CA THR A 154 -9.59 -8.11 -0.51
C THR A 154 -9.57 -9.02 0.70
N LEU A 155 -8.56 -9.86 0.72
CA LEU A 155 -8.33 -10.91 1.69
C LEU A 155 -8.21 -10.39 3.14
N GLY A 156 -8.10 -9.06 3.32
CA GLY A 156 -7.94 -8.43 4.61
C GLY A 156 -9.18 -8.51 5.50
N VAL A 157 -10.33 -8.21 4.98
CA VAL A 157 -11.54 -8.07 5.81
C VAL A 157 -12.59 -9.11 5.43
N GLY A 158 -12.27 -10.37 5.62
CA GLY A 158 -13.27 -11.44 5.60
C GLY A 158 -14.02 -11.50 6.93
N LEU A 159 -14.81 -10.45 7.25
CA LEU A 159 -15.51 -10.33 8.53
C LEU A 159 -16.47 -11.51 8.83
N SER A 160 -16.81 -12.32 7.83
CA SER A 160 -17.58 -13.55 8.03
C SER A 160 -16.80 -14.67 8.73
N ASP A 161 -15.49 -14.74 8.48
CA ASP A 161 -14.67 -15.91 8.85
C ASP A 161 -13.54 -15.55 9.82
N MET A 162 -13.14 -14.28 9.87
CA MET A 162 -12.01 -13.81 10.66
C MET A 162 -12.43 -12.58 11.48
N ASN A 163 -12.20 -12.65 12.77
CA ASN A 163 -12.35 -11.54 13.69
C ASN A 163 -11.03 -10.78 13.76
N LEU A 164 -10.93 -9.62 13.09
CA LEU A 164 -9.76 -8.75 13.19
C LEU A 164 -9.76 -8.05 14.55
N ILE A 165 -8.85 -8.46 15.42
CA ILE A 165 -8.73 -7.95 16.80
C ILE A 165 -7.93 -6.65 16.80
N LYS A 166 -6.79 -6.64 16.09
CA LYS A 166 -5.89 -5.49 16.03
C LYS A 166 -5.32 -5.28 14.64
N TYR A 167 -5.18 -4.03 14.26
CA TYR A 167 -4.45 -3.57 13.08
C TYR A 167 -3.58 -2.37 13.45
N THR A 168 -2.31 -2.38 13.04
CA THR A 168 -1.39 -1.25 13.22
C THR A 168 -0.67 -0.98 11.90
N ASP A 169 -0.82 0.22 11.37
CA ASP A 169 -0.09 0.68 10.19
C ASP A 169 1.31 1.18 10.61
N LEU A 170 2.34 0.58 10.05
CA LEU A 170 3.74 0.93 10.36
C LEU A 170 4.36 1.88 9.33
N GLY A 171 3.65 2.13 8.21
CA GLY A 171 4.20 2.88 7.07
C GLY A 171 5.42 2.19 6.45
N PRO A 172 6.40 2.95 5.91
CA PRO A 172 7.63 2.40 5.33
C PRO A 172 8.61 1.98 6.45
N ALA A 173 8.35 0.82 7.05
CA ALA A 173 9.02 0.36 8.25
C ALA A 173 10.39 -0.30 7.99
N PHE A 174 10.56 -0.99 6.86
CA PHE A 174 11.76 -1.77 6.56
C PHE A 174 12.62 -1.13 5.48
N PRO A 175 13.95 -0.95 5.72
CA PRO A 175 14.88 -0.46 4.71
C PRO A 175 14.87 -1.34 3.46
N GLY A 176 14.85 -0.71 2.27
CA GLY A 176 14.83 -1.43 1.00
C GLY A 176 13.47 -2.03 0.60
N VAL A 177 12.47 -1.97 1.47
CA VAL A 177 11.09 -2.34 1.17
C VAL A 177 10.32 -1.06 0.80
N GLY A 178 10.14 -0.79 -0.48
CA GLY A 178 9.51 0.43 -1.00
C GLY A 178 7.98 0.49 -0.84
N ILE A 179 7.41 -0.23 0.12
CA ILE A 179 5.97 -0.30 0.39
C ILE A 179 5.66 -0.13 1.87
N ASP A 180 4.51 0.43 2.16
CA ASP A 180 3.99 0.50 3.53
C ASP A 180 3.60 -0.90 4.02
N VAL A 181 3.89 -1.18 5.29
CA VAL A 181 3.58 -2.44 5.95
C VAL A 181 2.71 -2.23 7.19
N CYS A 182 2.02 -3.28 7.59
CA CYS A 182 1.20 -3.31 8.79
C CYS A 182 1.42 -4.58 9.59
N THR A 183 1.06 -4.54 10.86
CA THR A 183 0.84 -5.71 11.70
C THR A 183 -0.64 -5.89 11.97
N TYR A 184 -1.08 -7.11 12.12
CA TYR A 184 -2.45 -7.40 12.53
C TYR A 184 -2.55 -8.71 13.28
N THR A 185 -3.61 -8.82 14.10
CA THR A 185 -3.98 -10.04 14.80
C THR A 185 -5.44 -10.37 14.49
N GLU A 186 -5.66 -11.56 13.95
CA GLU A 186 -6.99 -12.13 13.66
C GLU A 186 -7.27 -13.34 14.53
N GLN A 187 -8.55 -13.61 14.77
CA GLN A 187 -9.03 -14.87 15.32
C GLN A 187 -9.96 -15.55 14.33
N LYS A 188 -9.83 -16.87 14.15
CA LYS A 188 -10.67 -17.67 13.24
C LYS A 188 -12.07 -17.88 13.80
N LYS A 189 -12.88 -16.84 13.69
CA LYS A 189 -14.33 -16.81 14.00
C LYS A 189 -14.96 -15.58 13.33
N PRO A 190 -16.30 -15.50 13.22
CA PRO A 190 -16.97 -14.31 12.71
C PRO A 190 -16.57 -13.04 13.50
N TYR A 191 -16.56 -11.92 12.82
CA TYR A 191 -16.20 -10.62 13.39
C TYR A 191 -17.12 -10.23 14.56
N GLN A 192 -16.53 -9.74 15.64
CA GLN A 192 -17.24 -9.45 16.89
C GLN A 192 -17.64 -7.96 17.06
N GLY A 193 -17.39 -7.13 16.06
CA GLY A 193 -17.80 -5.71 16.08
C GLY A 193 -16.78 -4.75 16.64
N THR A 194 -15.62 -5.21 17.10
CA THR A 194 -14.60 -4.33 17.68
C THR A 194 -13.21 -4.70 17.18
N THR A 195 -12.47 -3.71 16.69
CA THR A 195 -11.06 -3.81 16.27
C THR A 195 -10.28 -2.65 16.89
N ASP A 196 -9.14 -2.94 17.51
CA ASP A 196 -8.12 -1.91 17.81
C ASP A 196 -7.42 -1.52 16.48
N TYR A 197 -7.85 -0.42 15.89
CA TYR A 197 -7.31 0.12 14.64
C TYR A 197 -6.41 1.31 14.92
N ASN A 198 -5.08 1.10 14.87
CA ASN A 198 -4.09 2.14 15.20
C ASN A 198 -4.30 2.78 16.59
N GLY A 199 -4.66 1.99 17.60
CA GLY A 199 -4.88 2.45 18.96
C GLY A 199 -6.28 3.03 19.23
N LYS A 200 -7.22 2.90 18.28
CA LYS A 200 -8.63 3.30 18.46
C LYS A 200 -9.55 2.11 18.24
N GLU A 201 -10.53 1.95 19.11
CA GLU A 201 -11.59 0.96 18.90
C GLU A 201 -12.55 1.42 17.81
N VAL A 202 -12.80 0.52 16.84
CA VAL A 202 -13.68 0.79 15.70
C VAL A 202 -14.51 -0.44 15.34
N ASP A 203 -15.67 -0.24 14.76
CA ASP A 203 -16.45 -1.29 14.11
C ASP A 203 -16.19 -1.25 12.59
N LEU A 204 -15.50 -2.25 12.07
CA LEU A 204 -15.15 -2.30 10.65
C LEU A 204 -16.35 -2.55 9.72
N ARG A 205 -17.53 -2.87 10.25
CA ARG A 205 -18.78 -2.95 9.48
C ARG A 205 -19.23 -1.56 9.03
N GLU A 206 -18.87 -0.52 9.78
CA GLU A 206 -19.13 0.89 9.44
C GLU A 206 -18.13 1.46 8.43
N GLY A 207 -17.08 0.70 8.13
CA GLY A 207 -16.02 1.07 7.19
C GLY A 207 -14.64 1.07 7.83
N ILE A 208 -13.62 1.21 6.98
CA ILE A 208 -12.23 1.29 7.45
C ILE A 208 -11.93 2.75 7.78
N PRO A 209 -11.63 3.10 9.05
CA PRO A 209 -11.32 4.47 9.40
C PRO A 209 -10.00 4.90 8.78
N MET A 210 -9.97 6.10 8.23
CA MET A 210 -8.75 6.76 7.85
C MET A 210 -8.25 7.60 9.02
N THR A 211 -6.96 7.49 9.36
CA THR A 211 -6.34 8.22 10.47
C THR A 211 -4.98 8.80 10.04
N GLY A 212 -4.50 9.79 10.77
CA GLY A 212 -3.21 10.43 10.52
C GLY A 212 -3.07 10.98 9.12
N ASP A 213 -1.89 10.85 8.53
CA ASP A 213 -1.54 11.37 7.20
C ASP A 213 -2.53 10.95 6.10
N LYS A 214 -3.08 9.74 6.18
CA LYS A 214 -4.04 9.24 5.19
C LYS A 214 -5.38 10.00 5.24
N LEU A 215 -5.83 10.35 6.43
CA LEU A 215 -7.04 11.16 6.60
C LEU A 215 -6.80 12.59 6.12
N THR A 216 -5.67 13.20 6.49
CA THR A 216 -5.27 14.54 6.04
C THR A 216 -5.19 14.59 4.51
N ILE A 217 -4.52 13.61 3.89
CA ILE A 217 -4.45 13.50 2.41
C ILE A 217 -5.85 13.38 1.81
N LYS A 218 -6.70 12.51 2.36
CA LYS A 218 -8.07 12.34 1.85
C LYS A 218 -8.85 13.65 1.92
N ASN A 219 -8.79 14.35 3.04
CA ASN A 219 -9.49 15.62 3.20
C ASN A 219 -9.03 16.68 2.20
N ILE A 220 -7.70 16.80 2.01
CA ILE A 220 -7.13 17.73 1.02
C ILE A 220 -7.59 17.36 -0.39
N VAL A 221 -7.50 16.09 -0.74
CA VAL A 221 -7.91 15.56 -2.05
C VAL A 221 -9.39 15.82 -2.28
N ASP A 222 -10.25 15.54 -1.32
CA ASP A 222 -11.70 15.75 -1.42
C ASP A 222 -12.03 17.22 -1.62
N LYS A 223 -11.39 18.14 -0.91
CA LYS A 223 -11.57 19.59 -1.08
C LYS A 223 -11.25 20.07 -2.49
N VAL A 224 -10.19 19.52 -3.11
CA VAL A 224 -9.78 19.92 -4.47
C VAL A 224 -10.64 19.26 -5.53
N ILE A 225 -10.88 17.95 -5.43
CA ILE A 225 -11.55 17.18 -6.48
C ILE A 225 -13.06 17.35 -6.49
N HIS A 226 -13.66 17.35 -5.30
CA HIS A 226 -15.10 17.53 -5.14
C HIS A 226 -15.50 19.00 -4.94
N SER A 227 -14.58 19.95 -5.22
CA SER A 227 -14.92 21.36 -5.26
C SER A 227 -16.02 21.62 -6.32
N ASP A 228 -16.84 22.63 -6.07
CA ASP A 228 -17.93 23.05 -6.97
C ASP A 228 -17.44 23.75 -8.26
N PHE A 229 -16.15 23.94 -8.42
CA PHE A 229 -15.57 24.52 -9.62
C PHE A 229 -15.89 23.66 -10.85
N PRO A 230 -16.23 24.28 -11.99
CA PRO A 230 -16.24 23.58 -13.26
C PRO A 230 -14.93 22.82 -13.50
N LYS A 231 -14.96 21.81 -14.32
CA LYS A 231 -13.75 21.02 -14.60
C LYS A 231 -13.29 21.24 -16.04
N HIS A 232 -11.97 21.22 -16.24
CA HIS A 232 -11.41 21.28 -17.59
C HIS A 232 -11.89 20.12 -18.44
N LYS A 233 -12.21 20.40 -19.70
CA LYS A 233 -12.46 19.37 -20.70
C LYS A 233 -11.14 18.78 -21.15
N LEU A 234 -10.80 17.61 -20.61
CA LEU A 234 -9.62 16.87 -21.03
C LEU A 234 -9.90 16.07 -22.29
N ILE A 235 -8.99 16.13 -23.25
CA ILE A 235 -9.03 15.39 -24.51
C ILE A 235 -7.98 14.28 -24.45
N PHE A 236 -8.36 13.10 -24.90
CA PHE A 236 -7.53 11.92 -24.89
C PHE A 236 -7.63 11.19 -26.23
N ASN A 237 -6.53 11.13 -26.97
CA ASN A 237 -6.42 10.40 -28.22
C ASN A 237 -5.76 9.03 -27.95
N TRP A 238 -6.58 7.99 -27.91
CA TRP A 238 -6.09 6.64 -27.73
C TRP A 238 -5.72 5.98 -29.05
N PHE A 239 -4.58 5.31 -29.07
CA PHE A 239 -4.15 4.36 -30.10
C PHE A 239 -3.18 3.34 -29.48
N GLU A 240 -2.93 2.24 -30.18
CA GLU A 240 -2.08 1.18 -29.64
C GLU A 240 -0.60 1.37 -30.00
N LYS A 241 0.31 0.77 -29.22
CA LYS A 241 1.74 0.77 -29.54
C LYS A 241 2.05 0.13 -30.91
N THR A 242 1.23 -0.80 -31.34
CA THR A 242 1.32 -1.46 -32.64
C THR A 242 1.14 -0.50 -33.81
N GLU A 243 0.61 0.70 -33.57
CA GLU A 243 0.44 1.76 -34.57
C GLU A 243 1.67 2.66 -34.74
N PHE A 244 2.70 2.51 -33.89
CA PHE A 244 3.94 3.25 -34.05
C PHE A 244 4.70 2.81 -35.26
N ARG A 245 5.33 3.77 -35.97
CA ARG A 245 6.08 3.61 -37.22
C ARG A 245 7.43 4.30 -37.12
N ASP A 246 8.32 3.97 -38.05
CA ASP A 246 9.65 4.61 -38.15
C ASP A 246 9.59 6.01 -38.76
N SER A 247 8.50 6.34 -39.44
CA SER A 247 8.27 7.65 -40.08
C SER A 247 6.78 7.98 -40.13
N GLY A 248 6.45 9.27 -40.38
CA GLY A 248 5.06 9.74 -40.46
C GLY A 248 4.87 11.01 -39.65
N LYS A 249 3.64 11.21 -39.14
CA LYS A 249 3.32 12.34 -38.26
C LYS A 249 3.90 12.09 -36.87
N GLN A 250 4.70 13.04 -36.39
CA GLN A 250 5.27 12.97 -35.05
C GLN A 250 4.22 13.34 -34.00
N VAL A 251 4.10 12.49 -32.97
CA VAL A 251 3.12 12.63 -31.88
C VAL A 251 3.78 12.49 -30.52
N PHE A 252 3.45 13.34 -29.58
CA PHE A 252 3.82 13.15 -28.17
C PHE A 252 3.02 12.03 -27.55
N THR A 253 3.68 10.96 -27.12
CA THR A 253 3.06 9.71 -26.63
C THR A 253 3.19 9.48 -25.14
N SER A 254 4.21 10.04 -24.48
CA SER A 254 4.41 9.97 -23.02
C SER A 254 5.32 11.12 -22.58
N ALA A 255 4.78 12.10 -21.88
CA ALA A 255 5.48 13.33 -21.52
C ALA A 255 6.16 13.92 -22.78
N HIS A 256 7.50 14.11 -22.73
CA HIS A 256 8.26 14.64 -23.87
C HIS A 256 8.71 13.56 -24.89
N LYS A 257 8.29 12.29 -24.74
CA LYS A 257 8.62 11.25 -25.71
C LYS A 257 7.70 11.34 -26.93
N THR A 258 8.29 11.19 -28.10
CA THR A 258 7.59 11.20 -29.39
C THR A 258 7.72 9.86 -30.09
N ASN A 259 6.75 9.57 -30.93
CA ASN A 259 6.74 8.45 -31.88
C ASN A 259 6.10 8.94 -33.18
N PHE A 260 6.11 8.13 -34.24
CA PHE A 260 5.47 8.45 -35.50
C PHE A 260 4.22 7.59 -35.70
N ILE A 261 3.17 8.17 -36.29
CA ILE A 261 1.93 7.48 -36.68
C ILE A 261 1.58 7.83 -38.11
N GLN A 262 0.73 7.01 -38.77
CA GLN A 262 0.33 7.22 -40.17
C GLN A 262 -1.07 7.81 -40.32
N HIS A 263 -1.85 7.82 -39.25
CA HIS A 263 -3.23 8.36 -39.27
C HIS A 263 -3.30 9.77 -38.70
N ASP A 264 -4.38 10.47 -39.02
CA ASP A 264 -4.64 11.79 -38.50
C ASP A 264 -5.16 11.72 -37.05
N LEU A 265 -4.74 12.68 -36.23
CA LEU A 265 -5.32 12.94 -34.93
C LEU A 265 -6.03 14.30 -34.93
N PRO A 266 -7.08 14.47 -34.14
CA PRO A 266 -7.75 15.76 -34.00
C PRO A 266 -6.80 16.81 -33.40
N ASP A 267 -7.13 18.07 -33.65
CA ASP A 267 -6.47 19.24 -33.06
C ASP A 267 -5.00 19.43 -33.45
N GLU A 268 -4.58 18.91 -34.61
CA GLU A 268 -3.27 19.25 -35.19
C GLU A 268 -3.14 20.76 -35.36
N GLY A 269 -2.01 21.34 -34.97
CA GLY A 269 -1.76 22.79 -35.05
C GLY A 269 -2.45 23.67 -34.00
N LYS A 270 -3.42 23.13 -33.24
CA LYS A 270 -4.04 23.89 -32.15
C LYS A 270 -3.14 23.89 -30.90
N LEU A 271 -3.16 25.00 -30.18
CA LEU A 271 -2.40 25.16 -28.94
C LEU A 271 -2.99 24.27 -27.82
N LYS A 272 -2.15 23.58 -27.12
CA LYS A 272 -2.51 22.58 -26.11
C LYS A 272 -1.63 22.66 -24.89
N LEU A 273 -2.21 22.50 -23.71
CA LEU A 273 -1.49 22.11 -22.48
C LEU A 273 -1.53 20.60 -22.36
N VAL A 274 -0.36 19.96 -22.36
CA VAL A 274 -0.21 18.51 -22.25
C VAL A 274 -0.07 18.10 -20.79
N LEU A 275 -0.86 17.12 -20.40
CA LEU A 275 -0.95 16.56 -19.05
C LEU A 275 -0.55 15.08 -19.10
N PRO A 276 0.73 14.75 -18.88
CA PRO A 276 1.21 13.36 -18.94
C PRO A 276 0.59 12.48 -17.86
N PHE A 277 0.39 11.20 -18.18
CA PHE A 277 -0.02 10.20 -17.19
C PHE A 277 1.13 9.81 -16.26
N SER A 278 0.79 9.28 -15.10
CA SER A 278 1.69 8.64 -14.14
C SER A 278 2.73 9.56 -13.48
N SER A 279 3.89 9.02 -13.14
CA SER A 279 5.01 9.71 -12.47
C SER A 279 5.57 10.93 -13.22
N SER A 280 5.07 11.18 -14.41
CA SER A 280 5.47 12.31 -15.25
C SER A 280 4.58 13.55 -15.08
N TYR A 281 3.67 13.58 -14.11
CA TYR A 281 2.73 14.70 -13.92
C TYR A 281 3.40 16.08 -13.88
N LYS A 282 4.56 16.18 -13.24
CA LYS A 282 5.38 17.41 -13.20
C LYS A 282 5.95 17.85 -14.57
N LYS A 283 5.89 16.98 -15.59
CA LYS A 283 6.42 17.25 -16.94
C LYS A 283 5.34 17.76 -17.88
N GLN A 284 4.46 18.64 -17.41
CA GLN A 284 3.46 19.32 -18.21
C GLN A 284 4.15 20.33 -19.15
N PHE A 285 3.59 20.54 -20.34
CA PHE A 285 4.16 21.49 -21.31
C PHE A 285 3.10 21.97 -22.30
N ILE A 286 3.36 23.11 -22.94
CA ILE A 286 2.52 23.71 -23.97
C ILE A 286 3.09 23.36 -25.34
N THR A 287 2.22 23.00 -26.30
CA THR A 287 2.63 22.64 -27.66
C THR A 287 1.46 22.81 -28.66
N THR A 288 1.82 22.99 -29.95
CA THR A 288 0.88 22.86 -31.07
C THR A 288 0.94 21.49 -31.75
N SER A 289 1.91 20.64 -31.37
CA SER A 289 2.14 19.32 -31.94
C SER A 289 1.01 18.34 -31.63
N LEU A 290 0.97 17.23 -32.33
CA LEU A 290 0.04 16.13 -32.04
C LEU A 290 0.32 15.48 -30.68
N VAL A 291 -0.70 15.11 -29.97
CA VAL A 291 -0.66 14.53 -28.62
C VAL A 291 -1.61 13.35 -28.52
N GLY A 292 -1.15 12.25 -27.92
CA GLY A 292 -2.00 11.09 -27.69
C GLY A 292 -1.32 10.01 -26.85
N TYR A 293 -1.86 8.80 -26.85
CA TYR A 293 -1.42 7.59 -26.16
C TYR A 293 -1.43 7.74 -24.63
N LEU A 294 -0.34 8.11 -23.96
CA LEU A 294 -0.26 8.26 -22.49
C LEU A 294 -0.31 9.74 -22.05
N ASN A 295 -0.82 10.63 -22.89
CA ASN A 295 -0.98 12.03 -22.57
C ASN A 295 -2.46 12.46 -22.76
N ASN A 296 -2.97 13.23 -21.83
CA ASN A 296 -4.16 14.06 -22.04
C ASN A 296 -3.72 15.47 -22.41
N TYR A 297 -4.64 16.26 -22.95
CA TYR A 297 -4.40 17.68 -23.17
C TYR A 297 -5.67 18.51 -22.98
N ILE A 298 -5.46 19.79 -22.75
CA ILE A 298 -6.47 20.85 -22.75
C ILE A 298 -6.20 21.73 -23.96
N LEU A 299 -7.22 22.05 -24.75
CA LEU A 299 -7.11 23.10 -25.79
C LEU A 299 -7.03 24.46 -25.13
N LEU A 300 -6.15 25.31 -25.65
CA LEU A 300 -5.88 26.63 -25.13
C LEU A 300 -6.24 27.70 -26.15
N ASP A 301 -6.74 28.83 -25.66
CA ASP A 301 -6.98 30.04 -26.47
C ASP A 301 -5.69 30.86 -26.61
N SER A 302 -4.78 30.77 -25.65
CA SER A 302 -3.48 31.46 -25.63
C SER A 302 -2.42 30.73 -24.79
N GLU A 303 -1.15 31.06 -25.02
CA GLU A 303 -0.03 30.59 -24.15
C GLU A 303 -0.17 31.14 -22.72
N GLU A 304 -0.69 32.37 -22.55
CA GLU A 304 -0.95 32.97 -21.26
C GLU A 304 -1.94 32.13 -20.46
N GLN A 305 -3.05 31.70 -21.07
CA GLN A 305 -4.00 30.79 -20.46
C GLN A 305 -3.30 29.47 -20.03
N GLY A 306 -2.47 28.92 -20.89
CA GLY A 306 -1.68 27.71 -20.59
C GLY A 306 -0.77 27.91 -19.40
N ASN A 307 -0.05 29.01 -19.33
CA ASN A 307 0.83 29.33 -18.21
C ASN A 307 0.05 29.56 -16.89
N ASN A 308 -1.11 30.18 -16.97
CA ASN A 308 -2.00 30.35 -15.84
C ASN A 308 -2.50 28.99 -15.31
N ILE A 309 -2.87 28.06 -16.18
CA ILE A 309 -3.23 26.70 -15.80
C ILE A 309 -2.03 25.94 -15.19
N LEU A 310 -0.83 26.07 -15.78
CA LEU A 310 0.40 25.50 -15.23
C LEU A 310 0.71 26.00 -13.84
N SER A 311 0.45 27.27 -13.54
CA SER A 311 0.76 27.86 -12.23
C SER A 311 0.06 27.13 -11.09
N TYR A 312 -1.20 26.69 -11.27
CA TYR A 312 -1.88 25.94 -10.23
C TYR A 312 -1.73 24.42 -10.37
N THR A 313 -1.68 23.86 -11.58
CA THR A 313 -1.54 22.41 -11.74
C THR A 313 -0.16 21.90 -11.34
N LEU A 314 0.87 22.76 -11.34
CA LEU A 314 2.21 22.47 -10.82
C LEU A 314 2.47 22.99 -9.41
N SER A 315 1.46 23.57 -8.74
CA SER A 315 1.54 23.99 -7.34
C SER A 315 1.81 22.81 -6.41
N LYS A 316 2.28 23.10 -5.21
CA LYS A 316 2.50 22.09 -4.16
C LYS A 316 1.23 21.32 -3.85
N LEU A 317 0.09 22.01 -3.77
CA LEU A 317 -1.21 21.42 -3.52
C LEU A 317 -1.58 20.39 -4.58
N PHE A 318 -1.55 20.79 -5.85
CA PHE A 318 -1.95 19.91 -6.95
C PHE A 318 -0.98 18.75 -7.17
N ILE A 319 0.33 18.94 -6.94
CA ILE A 319 1.33 17.87 -6.95
C ILE A 319 1.04 16.84 -5.84
N LEU A 320 0.73 17.30 -4.62
CA LEU A 320 0.35 16.40 -3.53
C LEU A 320 -0.90 15.59 -3.89
N VAL A 321 -1.93 16.26 -4.39
CA VAL A 321 -3.19 15.63 -4.81
C VAL A 321 -2.92 14.59 -5.90
N ALA A 322 -2.20 14.94 -6.96
CA ALA A 322 -1.87 14.03 -8.06
C ALA A 322 -1.07 12.81 -7.59
N ASN A 323 -0.05 13.00 -6.77
CA ASN A 323 0.80 11.92 -6.26
C ASN A 323 0.03 10.91 -5.38
N ASN A 324 -0.95 11.36 -4.62
CA ASN A 324 -1.71 10.49 -3.75
C ASN A 324 -2.84 9.75 -4.46
N PHE A 325 -3.38 10.31 -5.52
CA PHE A 325 -4.23 9.58 -6.45
C PHE A 325 -3.48 8.47 -7.22
N MET A 326 -2.21 8.69 -7.53
CA MET A 326 -1.38 7.72 -8.27
C MET A 326 -1.12 6.44 -7.49
N LYS A 327 -0.88 6.53 -6.17
CA LYS A 327 -0.53 5.38 -5.32
C LYS A 327 -1.62 4.32 -5.26
N SER A 328 -2.86 4.67 -5.57
CA SER A 328 -3.99 3.75 -5.52
C SER A 328 -4.30 3.02 -6.83
N SER A 329 -3.79 3.46 -8.00
CA SER A 329 -4.23 2.93 -9.31
C SER A 329 -3.15 2.60 -10.35
N GLY A 330 -1.89 2.99 -10.15
CA GLY A 330 -0.86 2.83 -11.20
C GLY A 330 -1.02 3.80 -12.39
N PHE A 331 -2.12 4.55 -12.47
CA PHE A 331 -2.37 5.62 -13.44
C PHE A 331 -2.89 6.84 -12.69
N THR A 332 -2.49 8.04 -13.09
CA THR A 332 -2.98 9.28 -12.48
C THR A 332 -4.51 9.43 -12.70
N PRO A 333 -5.34 9.20 -11.69
CA PRO A 333 -6.77 9.49 -11.81
C PRO A 333 -7.04 10.96 -12.11
N PHE A 334 -6.14 11.83 -11.70
CA PHE A 334 -6.27 13.27 -11.89
C PHE A 334 -6.37 13.65 -13.37
N ALA A 335 -5.52 13.11 -14.23
CA ALA A 335 -5.58 13.30 -15.66
C ALA A 335 -6.67 12.43 -16.33
N ARG A 336 -7.03 11.28 -15.75
CA ARG A 336 -7.99 10.35 -16.34
C ARG A 336 -9.45 10.66 -16.00
N ASN A 337 -9.71 11.22 -14.82
CA ASN A 337 -11.08 11.39 -14.29
C ASN A 337 -11.68 12.77 -14.53
N LYS A 338 -11.06 13.63 -15.35
CA LYS A 338 -11.59 14.97 -15.68
C LYS A 338 -11.83 15.85 -14.45
N ASN A 339 -11.00 15.72 -13.42
CA ASN A 339 -11.22 16.37 -12.11
C ASN A 339 -10.38 17.62 -11.89
N ILE A 340 -9.66 18.12 -12.91
CA ILE A 340 -8.88 19.36 -12.76
C ILE A 340 -9.84 20.54 -12.73
N PRO A 341 -9.94 21.28 -11.62
CA PRO A 341 -10.80 22.46 -11.54
C PRO A 341 -10.43 23.49 -12.60
N LEU A 342 -11.44 24.06 -13.22
CA LEU A 342 -11.30 25.24 -14.09
C LEU A 342 -11.35 26.48 -13.20
N LEU A 343 -10.19 27.05 -12.94
CA LEU A 343 -10.02 28.27 -12.14
C LEU A 343 -9.97 29.51 -13.05
N ASP A 344 -10.11 30.68 -12.44
CA ASP A 344 -9.97 31.94 -13.13
C ASP A 344 -8.67 32.06 -13.90
N ASN A 345 -8.70 32.68 -15.07
CA ASN A 345 -7.56 32.85 -15.96
C ASN A 345 -6.56 33.89 -15.39
N LYS A 346 -5.87 33.54 -14.35
CA LYS A 346 -4.79 34.34 -13.73
C LYS A 346 -3.67 33.43 -13.27
N HIS A 347 -2.52 34.03 -12.98
CA HIS A 347 -1.43 33.31 -12.31
C HIS A 347 -1.80 33.05 -10.84
N TRP A 348 -1.72 31.80 -10.40
CA TRP A 348 -2.03 31.37 -9.04
C TRP A 348 -0.76 31.06 -8.24
N VAL A 349 -0.77 31.41 -6.95
CA VAL A 349 0.26 31.03 -6.00
C VAL A 349 -0.32 30.08 -4.93
N ASP A 350 0.54 29.28 -4.28
CA ASP A 350 0.10 28.25 -3.34
C ASP A 350 -0.82 28.81 -2.22
N SER A 351 -0.51 29.97 -1.66
CA SER A 351 -1.30 30.59 -0.60
C SER A 351 -2.73 30.96 -1.02
N GLU A 352 -2.91 31.41 -2.26
CA GLU A 352 -4.24 31.70 -2.81
C GLU A 352 -5.03 30.39 -3.00
N LEU A 353 -4.37 29.32 -3.47
CA LEU A 353 -4.98 28.00 -3.64
C LEU A 353 -5.39 27.39 -2.30
N TYR A 354 -4.56 27.52 -1.25
CA TYR A 354 -4.91 27.04 0.09
C TYR A 354 -6.18 27.73 0.62
N SER A 355 -6.28 29.04 0.41
CA SER A 355 -7.47 29.81 0.76
C SER A 355 -8.69 29.43 -0.06
N LEU A 356 -8.51 29.27 -1.40
CA LEU A 356 -9.57 28.92 -2.34
C LEU A 356 -10.23 27.58 -2.00
N PHE A 357 -9.41 26.59 -1.62
CA PHE A 357 -9.88 25.24 -1.27
C PHE A 357 -10.14 25.06 0.23
N ASN A 358 -10.14 26.15 1.02
CA ASN A 358 -10.42 26.16 2.46
C ASN A 358 -9.57 25.12 3.23
N LEU A 359 -8.25 25.09 2.97
CA LEU A 359 -7.34 24.24 3.74
C LEU A 359 -7.18 24.79 5.17
N THR A 360 -7.19 23.90 6.15
CA THR A 360 -6.82 24.24 7.53
C THR A 360 -5.30 24.46 7.66
N GLN A 361 -4.84 25.09 8.74
CA GLN A 361 -3.40 25.29 8.95
C GLN A 361 -2.65 23.96 8.98
N ASP A 362 -3.18 22.92 9.63
CA ASP A 362 -2.57 21.58 9.68
C ASP A 362 -2.45 20.93 8.27
N GLU A 363 -3.45 21.16 7.41
CA GLU A 363 -3.42 20.68 6.01
C GLU A 363 -2.41 21.47 5.19
N ILE A 364 -2.27 22.77 5.39
CA ILE A 364 -1.25 23.61 4.74
C ILE A 364 0.15 23.14 5.15
N ASP A 365 0.41 22.97 6.43
CA ASP A 365 1.68 22.49 6.97
C ASP A 365 2.01 21.10 6.42
N PHE A 366 0.98 20.26 6.26
CA PHE A 366 1.13 18.95 5.64
C PHE A 366 1.52 19.04 4.15
N VAL A 367 0.88 19.92 3.37
CA VAL A 367 1.23 20.17 1.94
C VAL A 367 2.66 20.67 1.85
N GLU A 368 3.04 21.68 2.63
CA GLU A 368 4.38 22.27 2.63
C GLU A 368 5.48 21.24 2.92
N LYS A 369 5.22 20.27 3.78
CA LYS A 369 6.15 19.19 4.14
C LYS A 369 6.23 18.06 3.13
N ASN A 370 5.14 17.75 2.41
CA ASN A 370 4.97 16.48 1.68
C ASN A 370 4.75 16.60 0.17
N HIS A 371 4.92 17.76 -0.43
CA HIS A 371 4.68 18.03 -1.87
C HIS A 371 5.77 17.51 -2.82
N LYS A 372 6.78 16.80 -2.36
CA LYS A 372 7.96 16.33 -3.13
C LYS A 372 7.64 15.32 -4.21
#